data_41aacd7f59b27c2b668adc008a450bb5
#
_entry.id   41aacd7f59b27c2b668adc008a450bb5
#
_cell.length_a   1.000
_cell.length_b   1.000
_cell.length_c   1.000
_cell.angle_alpha   90.00
_cell.angle_beta   90.00
_cell.angle_gamma   90.00
#
_symmetry.space_group_name_H-M   'P 1'
#
loop_
_entity.id
_entity.type
_entity.pdbx_description
1 polymer ?
#
loop_
_entity_poly.entity_id
_entity_poly.type
_entity_poly.pdbx_seq_one_letter_code
_entity_poly.pdbx_strand_id
1 'polypeptide(L)'
;MDAVFPLIRKYGGVVIGLALDEDGIPATAEGRVQIAKKIIAEAAKYGIEKKDIVIDALAMTISSEPEGAKVTLETLRRLRDEVGVCTVLGVSNISFGLPSRPIVNSIFYTMAMQNGLSVGIINPNSEDMMKAWYAYHALMNLDSNCENYINKYAQQPGTAPVSATGSAHKMTLKSAIERGLREEANSITSEMIQEKDGLEIINEELIPALNTVGEGFEKGTVFLPQLLMSAEAAKTAFAVLKEKMDSSGEVQEKKGKIILATVKGDIHDIGKNIVKVLLENYSFDVIDLGKDVPPETIVDTVLEQDIHLVGLSALMTTTVVSMEETIRQLREKAPHCLVMVGGAVLNQD
;
A
#
# COMPACT_ATOMS: atom_id res chain seq x y z
N MET A 1 -7.42 -18.14 39.03
CA MET A 1 -6.19 -17.33 38.93
C MET A 1 -5.07 -17.92 39.80
N ASP A 2 -5.34 -18.26 41.04
CA ASP A 2 -4.33 -18.75 42.00
C ASP A 2 -3.58 -20.02 41.58
N ALA A 3 -4.19 -20.89 40.78
CA ALA A 3 -3.54 -22.10 40.29
C ALA A 3 -2.66 -21.85 39.03
N VAL A 4 -3.00 -20.85 38.22
CA VAL A 4 -2.35 -20.61 36.93
C VAL A 4 -1.22 -19.60 37.02
N PHE A 5 -1.42 -18.47 37.69
CA PHE A 5 -0.42 -17.39 37.73
C PHE A 5 0.92 -17.80 38.36
N PRO A 6 0.98 -18.62 39.42
CA PRO A 6 2.25 -19.16 39.92
C PRO A 6 3.02 -19.97 38.89
N LEU A 7 2.31 -20.72 38.02
CA LEU A 7 2.94 -21.52 36.97
C LEU A 7 3.51 -20.62 35.87
N ILE A 8 2.75 -19.61 35.44
CA ILE A 8 3.24 -18.62 34.48
C ILE A 8 4.46 -17.89 35.00
N ARG A 9 4.41 -17.47 36.26
CA ARG A 9 5.58 -16.86 36.93
C ARG A 9 6.80 -17.75 36.90
N LYS A 10 6.59 -19.06 37.14
CA LYS A 10 7.70 -20.03 37.25
C LYS A 10 8.29 -20.38 35.89
N TYR A 11 7.46 -20.60 34.87
CA TYR A 11 7.88 -21.16 33.57
C TYR A 11 7.91 -20.14 32.44
N GLY A 12 7.36 -18.96 32.62
CA GLY A 12 7.10 -17.98 31.56
C GLY A 12 5.85 -18.31 30.77
N GLY A 13 5.48 -17.42 29.87
CA GLY A 13 4.38 -17.61 28.94
C GLY A 13 3.41 -16.42 28.90
N VAL A 14 2.47 -16.49 27.97
CA VAL A 14 1.38 -15.51 27.79
C VAL A 14 0.10 -16.10 28.36
N VAL A 15 -0.66 -15.30 29.11
CA VAL A 15 -1.93 -15.68 29.71
C VAL A 15 -3.07 -15.20 28.84
N ILE A 16 -4.00 -16.08 28.47
CA ILE A 16 -5.29 -15.70 27.91
C ILE A 16 -6.30 -15.64 29.05
N GLY A 17 -6.77 -14.43 29.37
CA GLY A 17 -7.80 -14.19 30.37
C GLY A 17 -9.17 -14.05 29.69
N LEU A 18 -10.14 -14.85 30.10
CA LEU A 18 -11.49 -14.77 29.63
C LEU A 18 -12.24 -13.65 30.37
N ALA A 19 -12.97 -12.79 29.66
CA ALA A 19 -13.75 -11.70 30.25
C ALA A 19 -15.06 -12.23 30.88
N LEU A 20 -14.94 -13.20 31.79
CA LEU A 20 -16.02 -13.84 32.56
C LEU A 20 -15.59 -14.09 34.01
N ASP A 21 -16.54 -14.24 34.91
CA ASP A 21 -16.33 -14.60 36.29
C ASP A 21 -17.30 -15.72 36.78
N GLU A 22 -17.44 -15.86 38.08
CA GLU A 22 -18.27 -16.89 38.69
C GLU A 22 -19.77 -16.72 38.37
N ASP A 23 -20.20 -15.49 38.05
CA ASP A 23 -21.58 -15.16 37.66
C ASP A 23 -21.82 -15.37 36.15
N GLY A 24 -20.76 -15.70 35.39
CA GLY A 24 -20.82 -15.99 33.95
C GLY A 24 -20.27 -14.84 33.10
N ILE A 25 -20.78 -14.73 31.86
CA ILE A 25 -20.33 -13.72 30.89
C ILE A 25 -21.19 -12.46 31.06
N PRO A 26 -20.61 -11.29 31.39
CA PRO A 26 -21.38 -10.05 31.48
C PRO A 26 -22.08 -9.69 30.17
N ALA A 27 -23.32 -9.29 30.28
CA ALA A 27 -24.12 -8.87 29.11
C ALA A 27 -23.66 -7.53 28.51
N THR A 28 -22.82 -6.76 29.21
CA THR A 28 -22.38 -5.43 28.80
C THR A 28 -20.87 -5.38 28.58
N ALA A 29 -20.43 -4.50 27.67
CA ALA A 29 -19.01 -4.23 27.47
C ALA A 29 -18.30 -3.71 28.72
N GLU A 30 -18.98 -2.86 29.50
CA GLU A 30 -18.46 -2.36 30.78
C GLU A 30 -18.13 -3.50 31.74
N GLY A 31 -19.06 -4.44 31.96
CA GLY A 31 -18.82 -5.60 32.83
C GLY A 31 -17.63 -6.43 32.40
N ARG A 32 -17.50 -6.69 31.09
CA ARG A 32 -16.34 -7.45 30.53
C ARG A 32 -15.03 -6.70 30.74
N VAL A 33 -15.01 -5.38 30.55
CA VAL A 33 -13.82 -4.53 30.79
C VAL A 33 -13.44 -4.53 32.28
N GLN A 34 -14.39 -4.52 33.20
CA GLN A 34 -14.12 -4.59 34.64
C GLN A 34 -13.48 -5.92 35.02
N ILE A 35 -13.94 -7.04 34.47
CA ILE A 35 -13.30 -8.34 34.68
C ILE A 35 -11.89 -8.35 34.12
N ALA A 36 -11.67 -7.80 32.93
CA ALA A 36 -10.32 -7.68 32.36
C ALA A 36 -9.37 -6.89 33.28
N LYS A 37 -9.84 -5.77 33.83
CA LYS A 37 -9.06 -4.97 34.80
C LYS A 37 -8.76 -5.77 36.06
N LYS A 38 -9.72 -6.56 36.58
CA LYS A 38 -9.53 -7.47 37.73
C LYS A 38 -8.46 -8.53 37.43
N ILE A 39 -8.51 -9.16 36.27
CA ILE A 39 -7.51 -10.17 35.84
C ILE A 39 -6.10 -9.55 35.81
N ILE A 40 -5.96 -8.37 35.18
CA ILE A 40 -4.66 -7.67 35.06
C ILE A 40 -4.13 -7.27 36.42
N ALA A 41 -4.99 -6.74 37.32
CA ALA A 41 -4.60 -6.35 38.65
C ALA A 41 -4.16 -7.56 39.50
N GLU A 42 -4.82 -8.72 39.37
CA GLU A 42 -4.45 -9.94 40.06
C GLU A 42 -3.13 -10.50 39.50
N ALA A 43 -2.96 -10.54 38.18
CA ALA A 43 -1.73 -10.99 37.52
C ALA A 43 -0.49 -10.17 37.95
N ALA A 44 -0.66 -8.88 38.14
CA ALA A 44 0.41 -7.99 38.63
C ALA A 44 0.95 -8.37 40.00
N LYS A 45 0.13 -8.95 40.92
CA LYS A 45 0.57 -9.44 42.20
C LYS A 45 1.58 -10.59 42.09
N TYR A 46 1.53 -11.33 41.01
CA TYR A 46 2.46 -12.41 40.66
C TYR A 46 3.62 -11.94 39.80
N GLY A 47 3.71 -10.63 39.49
CA GLY A 47 4.75 -10.05 38.65
C GLY A 47 4.59 -10.39 37.15
N ILE A 48 3.37 -10.72 36.74
CA ILE A 48 3.03 -10.90 35.31
C ILE A 48 2.68 -9.52 34.74
N GLU A 49 3.42 -9.11 33.71
CA GLU A 49 3.23 -7.80 33.09
C GLU A 49 2.05 -7.80 32.12
N LYS A 50 1.46 -6.64 31.87
CA LYS A 50 0.33 -6.48 30.93
C LYS A 50 0.65 -6.98 29.51
N LYS A 51 1.88 -6.85 29.06
CA LYS A 51 2.33 -7.35 27.75
C LYS A 51 2.22 -8.88 27.59
N ASP A 52 2.22 -9.60 28.71
CA ASP A 52 2.13 -11.06 28.77
C ASP A 52 0.68 -11.53 29.04
N ILE A 53 -0.29 -10.63 28.91
CA ILE A 53 -1.72 -10.89 29.09
C ILE A 53 -2.47 -10.56 27.80
N VAL A 54 -3.32 -11.48 27.36
CA VAL A 54 -4.25 -11.30 26.24
C VAL A 54 -5.66 -11.52 26.76
N ILE A 55 -6.59 -10.62 26.51
CA ILE A 55 -7.97 -10.73 26.99
C ILE A 55 -8.87 -11.25 25.88
N ASP A 56 -9.59 -12.34 26.14
CA ASP A 56 -10.66 -12.80 25.26
C ASP A 56 -11.94 -12.00 25.59
N ALA A 57 -12.39 -11.21 24.62
CA ALA A 57 -13.59 -10.39 24.73
C ALA A 57 -14.88 -11.21 24.65
N LEU A 58 -14.83 -12.49 24.31
CA LEU A 58 -15.93 -13.46 24.20
C LEU A 58 -16.98 -13.08 23.15
N ALA A 59 -16.92 -13.74 21.98
CA ALA A 59 -17.95 -13.62 20.97
C ALA A 59 -19.14 -14.51 21.29
N MET A 60 -20.31 -13.91 21.54
CA MET A 60 -21.59 -14.59 21.68
C MET A 60 -22.30 -14.62 20.34
N THR A 61 -23.02 -15.73 20.07
CA THR A 61 -23.70 -15.89 18.78
C THR A 61 -24.91 -14.98 18.66
N ILE A 62 -25.03 -14.29 17.53
CA ILE A 62 -26.16 -13.36 17.25
C ILE A 62 -27.49 -14.12 17.05
N SER A 63 -27.47 -15.43 16.89
CA SER A 63 -28.69 -16.25 16.81
C SER A 63 -29.44 -16.37 18.14
N SER A 64 -28.73 -16.27 19.27
CA SER A 64 -29.33 -16.29 20.61
C SER A 64 -29.21 -14.92 21.32
N GLU A 65 -28.21 -14.14 20.98
CA GLU A 65 -27.94 -12.82 21.58
C GLU A 65 -27.83 -11.76 20.48
N PRO A 66 -28.93 -11.13 20.07
CA PRO A 66 -28.95 -10.18 18.96
C PRO A 66 -27.97 -8.99 19.10
N GLU A 67 -27.69 -8.54 20.31
CA GLU A 67 -26.73 -7.47 20.62
C GLU A 67 -25.29 -7.98 20.80
N GLY A 68 -25.07 -9.30 20.76
CA GLY A 68 -23.79 -9.93 21.08
C GLY A 68 -22.62 -9.39 20.25
N ALA A 69 -22.83 -9.13 18.96
CA ALA A 69 -21.81 -8.53 18.10
C ALA A 69 -21.39 -7.13 18.56
N LYS A 70 -22.36 -6.27 18.85
CA LYS A 70 -22.12 -4.88 19.28
C LYS A 70 -21.38 -4.85 20.61
N VAL A 71 -21.81 -5.67 21.57
CA VAL A 71 -21.17 -5.78 22.90
C VAL A 71 -19.72 -6.25 22.75
N THR A 72 -19.46 -7.26 21.92
CA THR A 72 -18.11 -7.76 21.70
C THR A 72 -17.21 -6.71 21.03
N LEU A 73 -17.68 -6.03 19.99
CA LEU A 73 -16.92 -4.98 19.29
C LEU A 73 -16.62 -3.79 20.22
N GLU A 74 -17.59 -3.36 21.01
CA GLU A 74 -17.40 -2.31 22.01
C GLU A 74 -16.41 -2.73 23.10
N THR A 75 -16.46 -4.00 23.53
CA THR A 75 -15.49 -4.55 24.50
C THR A 75 -14.08 -4.49 23.94
N LEU A 76 -13.86 -4.95 22.69
CA LEU A 76 -12.55 -4.89 22.03
C LEU A 76 -12.02 -3.45 21.97
N ARG A 77 -12.85 -2.51 21.52
CA ARG A 77 -12.48 -1.09 21.43
C ARG A 77 -12.06 -0.54 22.80
N ARG A 78 -12.82 -0.79 23.83
CA ARG A 78 -12.54 -0.30 25.17
C ARG A 78 -11.32 -0.98 25.80
N LEU A 79 -11.09 -2.28 25.56
CA LEU A 79 -9.88 -2.97 25.99
C LEU A 79 -8.62 -2.36 25.37
N ARG A 80 -8.69 -2.00 24.07
CA ARG A 80 -7.61 -1.31 23.38
C ARG A 80 -7.40 0.11 23.94
N ASP A 81 -8.47 0.92 23.99
CA ASP A 81 -8.36 2.37 24.21
C ASP A 81 -8.21 2.72 25.69
N GLU A 82 -8.94 2.04 26.60
CA GLU A 82 -8.96 2.35 28.03
C GLU A 82 -7.98 1.51 28.83
N VAL A 83 -7.77 0.24 28.44
CA VAL A 83 -6.94 -0.69 29.21
C VAL A 83 -5.56 -0.84 28.58
N GLY A 84 -5.45 -0.76 27.27
CA GLY A 84 -4.20 -0.92 26.52
C GLY A 84 -3.62 -2.34 26.64
N VAL A 85 -4.47 -3.36 26.47
CA VAL A 85 -4.11 -4.78 26.53
C VAL A 85 -4.37 -5.46 25.17
N CYS A 86 -3.55 -6.45 24.83
CA CYS A 86 -3.81 -7.31 23.67
C CYS A 86 -5.12 -8.09 23.85
N THR A 87 -5.83 -8.30 22.75
CA THR A 87 -7.12 -8.99 22.74
C THR A 87 -7.08 -10.23 21.85
N VAL A 88 -7.87 -11.23 22.21
CA VAL A 88 -8.09 -12.43 21.38
C VAL A 88 -9.59 -12.67 21.23
N LEU A 89 -9.98 -13.36 20.17
CA LEU A 89 -11.38 -13.67 19.93
C LEU A 89 -11.54 -14.94 19.08
N GLY A 90 -12.39 -15.84 19.52
CA GLY A 90 -12.93 -16.95 18.72
C GLY A 90 -13.97 -16.41 17.73
N VAL A 91 -13.53 -15.92 16.58
CA VAL A 91 -14.37 -15.13 15.64
C VAL A 91 -15.59 -15.87 15.16
N SER A 92 -15.46 -17.17 14.86
CA SER A 92 -16.54 -17.97 14.26
C SER A 92 -17.73 -18.27 15.22
N ASN A 93 -17.57 -17.98 16.51
CA ASN A 93 -18.66 -18.14 17.48
C ASN A 93 -19.85 -17.21 17.16
N ILE A 94 -19.59 -16.04 16.60
CA ILE A 94 -20.61 -15.03 16.28
C ILE A 94 -21.74 -15.55 15.41
N SER A 95 -21.45 -16.49 14.50
CA SER A 95 -22.38 -16.99 13.50
C SER A 95 -22.92 -18.39 13.81
N PHE A 96 -22.72 -18.90 15.03
CA PHE A 96 -23.20 -20.23 15.38
C PHE A 96 -24.71 -20.32 15.20
N GLY A 97 -25.19 -21.40 14.54
CA GLY A 97 -26.61 -21.61 14.25
C GLY A 97 -27.13 -20.87 13.01
N LEU A 98 -26.33 -20.05 12.33
CA LEU A 98 -26.74 -19.35 11.10
C LEU A 98 -26.32 -20.13 9.82
N PRO A 99 -27.07 -19.95 8.71
CA PRO A 99 -26.62 -20.43 7.41
C PRO A 99 -25.49 -19.56 6.85
N SER A 100 -24.73 -20.08 5.89
CA SER A 100 -23.67 -19.33 5.18
C SER A 100 -22.70 -18.57 6.11
N ARG A 101 -22.30 -19.22 7.17
CA ARG A 101 -21.45 -18.67 8.24
C ARG A 101 -20.20 -17.90 7.77
N PRO A 102 -19.49 -18.32 6.69
CA PRO A 102 -18.32 -17.60 6.21
C PRO A 102 -18.58 -16.12 5.91
N ILE A 103 -19.77 -15.78 5.39
CA ILE A 103 -20.15 -14.38 5.10
C ILE A 103 -20.16 -13.55 6.39
N VAL A 104 -20.84 -14.02 7.43
CA VAL A 104 -20.93 -13.33 8.72
C VAL A 104 -19.56 -13.27 9.39
N ASN A 105 -18.82 -14.37 9.37
CA ASN A 105 -17.51 -14.47 10.02
C ASN A 105 -16.50 -13.50 9.42
N SER A 106 -16.38 -13.41 8.10
CA SER A 106 -15.40 -12.54 7.44
C SER A 106 -15.70 -11.05 7.69
N ILE A 107 -16.98 -10.66 7.63
CA ILE A 107 -17.39 -9.28 7.94
C ILE A 107 -17.13 -8.96 9.41
N PHE A 108 -17.56 -9.84 10.31
CA PHE A 108 -17.36 -9.64 11.75
C PHE A 108 -15.86 -9.59 12.11
N TYR A 109 -15.04 -10.41 11.46
CA TYR A 109 -13.59 -10.39 11.64
C TYR A 109 -12.97 -9.04 11.25
N THR A 110 -13.39 -8.47 10.11
CA THR A 110 -12.96 -7.13 9.69
C THR A 110 -13.38 -6.07 10.72
N MET A 111 -14.64 -6.13 11.20
CA MET A 111 -15.12 -5.21 12.23
C MET A 111 -14.36 -5.37 13.54
N ALA A 112 -14.03 -6.60 13.94
CA ALA A 112 -13.27 -6.89 15.16
C ALA A 112 -11.84 -6.34 15.07
N MET A 113 -11.13 -6.52 13.95
CA MET A 113 -9.81 -5.93 13.71
C MET A 113 -9.86 -4.41 13.81
N GLN A 114 -10.85 -3.77 13.20
CA GLN A 114 -11.06 -2.31 13.29
C GLN A 114 -11.28 -1.84 14.74
N ASN A 115 -11.92 -2.66 15.56
CA ASN A 115 -12.17 -2.35 16.97
C ASN A 115 -11.05 -2.79 17.92
N GLY A 116 -9.91 -3.27 17.41
CA GLY A 116 -8.72 -3.51 18.23
C GLY A 116 -8.47 -4.99 18.57
N LEU A 117 -9.00 -5.92 17.76
CA LEU A 117 -8.62 -7.33 17.86
C LEU A 117 -7.14 -7.51 17.50
N SER A 118 -6.35 -8.04 18.45
CA SER A 118 -4.93 -8.29 18.25
C SER A 118 -4.67 -9.69 17.69
N VAL A 119 -5.44 -10.69 18.14
CA VAL A 119 -5.28 -12.11 17.77
C VAL A 119 -6.63 -12.70 17.41
N GLY A 120 -6.80 -13.19 16.19
CA GLY A 120 -8.01 -13.90 15.76
C GLY A 120 -7.81 -15.41 15.83
N ILE A 121 -8.66 -16.14 16.57
CA ILE A 121 -8.77 -17.60 16.46
C ILE A 121 -9.72 -17.88 15.30
N ILE A 122 -9.14 -18.22 14.16
CA ILE A 122 -9.84 -18.42 12.88
C ILE A 122 -9.37 -19.69 12.19
N ASN A 123 -10.13 -20.16 11.21
CA ASN A 123 -9.67 -21.19 10.30
C ASN A 123 -8.84 -20.57 9.17
N PRO A 124 -7.51 -20.77 9.11
CA PRO A 124 -6.67 -20.19 8.06
C PRO A 124 -6.94 -20.77 6.67
N ASN A 125 -7.65 -21.90 6.57
CA ASN A 125 -8.09 -22.49 5.30
C ASN A 125 -9.41 -21.89 4.80
N SER A 126 -10.06 -21.02 5.57
CA SER A 126 -11.25 -20.29 5.12
C SER A 126 -10.82 -19.14 4.22
N GLU A 127 -11.13 -19.26 2.94
CA GLU A 127 -10.77 -18.26 1.94
C GLU A 127 -11.37 -16.88 2.28
N ASP A 128 -12.63 -16.83 2.71
CA ASP A 128 -13.31 -15.59 3.08
C ASP A 128 -12.66 -14.89 4.28
N MET A 129 -12.23 -15.66 5.28
CA MET A 129 -11.53 -15.10 6.45
C MET A 129 -10.16 -14.54 6.04
N MET A 130 -9.42 -15.24 5.19
CA MET A 130 -8.12 -14.79 4.71
C MET A 130 -8.25 -13.59 3.77
N LYS A 131 -9.27 -13.55 2.89
CA LYS A 131 -9.58 -12.36 2.08
C LYS A 131 -9.83 -11.12 2.96
N ALA A 132 -10.62 -11.28 4.03
CA ALA A 132 -10.88 -10.21 4.99
C ALA A 132 -9.58 -9.71 5.65
N TRP A 133 -8.69 -10.62 6.05
CA TRP A 133 -7.42 -10.28 6.67
C TRP A 133 -6.50 -9.49 5.73
N TYR A 134 -6.24 -10.01 4.52
CA TYR A 134 -5.37 -9.34 3.56
C TYR A 134 -5.92 -7.98 3.13
N ALA A 135 -7.23 -7.90 2.86
CA ALA A 135 -7.86 -6.64 2.47
C ALA A 135 -7.81 -5.60 3.58
N TYR A 136 -8.07 -5.99 4.83
CA TYR A 136 -7.96 -5.10 5.99
C TYR A 136 -6.55 -4.54 6.16
N HIS A 137 -5.52 -5.39 6.07
CA HIS A 137 -4.14 -4.96 6.22
C HIS A 137 -3.71 -3.97 5.12
N ALA A 138 -4.13 -4.22 3.89
CA ALA A 138 -3.89 -3.30 2.77
C ALA A 138 -4.60 -1.95 2.99
N LEU A 139 -5.88 -1.96 3.37
CA LEU A 139 -6.69 -0.75 3.61
C LEU A 139 -6.17 0.10 4.77
N MET A 140 -5.66 -0.54 5.82
CA MET A 140 -5.14 0.14 7.01
C MET A 140 -3.66 0.49 6.92
N ASN A 141 -3.03 0.31 5.74
CA ASN A 141 -1.61 0.54 5.51
C ASN A 141 -0.69 -0.26 6.47
N LEU A 142 -1.13 -1.46 6.85
CA LEU A 142 -0.37 -2.44 7.63
C LEU A 142 0.39 -3.42 6.71
N ASP A 143 0.04 -3.42 5.43
CA ASP A 143 0.71 -4.14 4.34
C ASP A 143 1.37 -3.10 3.43
N SER A 144 2.66 -2.89 3.62
CA SER A 144 3.42 -1.89 2.88
C SER A 144 3.29 -2.12 1.36
N ASN A 145 2.85 -1.09 0.64
CA ASN A 145 2.66 -1.14 -0.83
C ASN A 145 1.72 -2.26 -1.31
N CYS A 146 0.86 -2.78 -0.43
CA CYS A 146 -0.03 -3.91 -0.71
C CYS A 146 0.70 -5.19 -1.17
N GLU A 147 1.94 -5.39 -0.77
CA GLU A 147 2.80 -6.47 -1.25
C GLU A 147 2.22 -7.85 -0.95
N ASN A 148 1.80 -8.09 0.29
CA ASN A 148 1.22 -9.37 0.68
C ASN A 148 -0.12 -9.63 0.00
N TYR A 149 -0.95 -8.58 -0.16
CA TYR A 149 -2.22 -8.66 -0.88
C TYR A 149 -2.01 -9.01 -2.35
N ILE A 150 -1.09 -8.31 -3.03
CA ILE A 150 -0.75 -8.55 -4.44
C ILE A 150 -0.20 -9.96 -4.62
N ASN A 151 0.79 -10.37 -3.81
CA ASN A 151 1.39 -11.70 -3.89
C ASN A 151 0.37 -12.83 -3.68
N LYS A 152 -0.66 -12.59 -2.86
CA LYS A 152 -1.70 -13.58 -2.59
C LYS A 152 -2.72 -13.70 -3.70
N TYR A 153 -3.10 -12.57 -4.34
CA TYR A 153 -4.28 -12.52 -5.22
C TYR A 153 -3.96 -12.16 -6.67
N ALA A 154 -2.74 -11.72 -6.99
CA ALA A 154 -2.31 -11.58 -8.37
C ALA A 154 -2.31 -12.97 -9.02
N GLN A 155 -3.20 -13.17 -10.00
CA GLN A 155 -3.17 -14.38 -10.82
C GLN A 155 -1.91 -14.30 -11.69
N GLN A 156 -0.89 -15.07 -11.33
CA GLN A 156 0.28 -15.25 -12.18
C GLN A 156 0.12 -16.56 -12.95
N PRO A 157 -0.16 -16.51 -14.28
CA PRO A 157 0.17 -17.62 -15.14
C PRO A 157 1.70 -17.61 -15.30
N GLY A 158 2.42 -18.37 -14.49
CA GLY A 158 3.79 -18.75 -14.79
C GLY A 158 4.95 -18.12 -14.02
N THR A 159 4.73 -17.40 -12.93
CA THR A 159 5.81 -17.04 -12.01
C THR A 159 5.56 -17.65 -10.64
N ALA A 160 6.38 -18.61 -10.26
CA ALA A 160 6.44 -19.07 -8.88
C ALA A 160 6.69 -17.88 -7.95
N PRO A 161 6.12 -17.88 -6.71
CA PRO A 161 6.42 -16.84 -5.74
C PRO A 161 7.94 -16.78 -5.64
N VAL A 162 8.51 -15.57 -5.82
CA VAL A 162 9.91 -15.35 -5.49
C VAL A 162 10.00 -15.43 -3.97
N SER A 163 10.04 -16.66 -3.49
CA SER A 163 10.41 -16.95 -2.12
C SER A 163 11.78 -16.35 -1.91
N ALA A 164 11.90 -15.51 -0.91
CA ALA A 164 13.17 -15.04 -0.38
C ALA A 164 13.91 -16.25 0.26
N THR A 165 14.29 -17.24 -0.57
CA THR A 165 15.19 -18.32 -0.18
C THR A 165 16.41 -18.26 -1.08
N GLY A 166 17.47 -17.79 -0.46
CA GLY A 166 18.84 -17.82 -0.85
C GLY A 166 19.26 -18.65 -2.07
N SER A 167 19.63 -17.94 -3.10
CA SER A 167 20.85 -18.24 -3.83
C SER A 167 21.59 -16.90 -3.95
N ALA A 168 22.86 -16.91 -3.53
CA ALA A 168 23.76 -15.77 -3.59
C ALA A 168 24.14 -15.47 -5.05
N HIS A 169 23.17 -15.06 -5.86
CA HIS A 169 23.45 -14.28 -7.05
C HIS A 169 23.56 -12.83 -6.62
N LYS A 170 24.73 -12.21 -6.87
CA LYS A 170 24.97 -10.79 -6.64
C LYS A 170 23.79 -10.04 -7.30
N MET A 171 23.01 -9.33 -6.49
CA MET A 171 21.84 -8.58 -6.97
C MET A 171 22.31 -7.56 -8.02
N THR A 172 21.66 -7.52 -9.18
CA THR A 172 21.98 -6.54 -10.24
C THR A 172 21.15 -5.28 -10.01
N LEU A 173 21.61 -4.15 -10.54
CA LEU A 173 20.87 -2.88 -10.47
C LEU A 173 19.49 -3.03 -11.14
N LYS A 174 19.43 -3.69 -12.29
CA LYS A 174 18.19 -4.01 -12.97
C LYS A 174 17.21 -4.74 -12.05
N SER A 175 17.66 -5.81 -11.37
CA SER A 175 16.80 -6.56 -10.45
C SER A 175 16.37 -5.74 -9.23
N ALA A 176 17.23 -4.88 -8.70
CA ALA A 176 16.88 -3.98 -7.59
C ALA A 176 15.79 -2.99 -7.99
N ILE A 177 15.88 -2.42 -9.20
CA ILE A 177 14.86 -1.51 -9.75
C ILE A 177 13.55 -2.24 -10.01
N GLU A 178 13.57 -3.39 -10.68
CA GLU A 178 12.36 -4.19 -10.98
C GLU A 178 11.59 -4.58 -9.70
N ARG A 179 12.31 -4.80 -8.61
CA ARG A 179 11.74 -5.13 -7.28
C ARG A 179 11.44 -3.90 -6.43
N GLY A 180 11.77 -2.70 -6.88
CA GLY A 180 11.55 -1.46 -6.16
C GLY A 180 12.41 -1.28 -4.89
N LEU A 181 13.59 -1.92 -4.85
CA LEU A 181 14.50 -1.92 -3.71
C LEU A 181 15.40 -0.67 -3.76
N ARG A 182 14.94 0.40 -3.14
CA ARG A 182 15.56 1.73 -3.22
C ARG A 182 16.97 1.79 -2.65
N GLU A 183 17.19 1.18 -1.49
CA GLU A 183 18.50 1.22 -0.81
C GLU A 183 19.54 0.41 -1.57
N GLU A 184 19.17 -0.76 -2.05
CA GLU A 184 20.00 -1.62 -2.88
C GLU A 184 20.32 -0.98 -4.22
N ALA A 185 19.33 -0.35 -4.86
CA ALA A 185 19.56 0.40 -6.11
C ALA A 185 20.58 1.52 -5.91
N ASN A 186 20.48 2.27 -4.81
CA ASN A 186 21.47 3.30 -4.45
C ASN A 186 22.87 2.72 -4.27
N SER A 187 22.99 1.68 -3.43
CA SER A 187 24.28 1.06 -3.12
C SER A 187 24.95 0.47 -4.35
N ILE A 188 24.20 -0.31 -5.14
CA ILE A 188 24.72 -0.94 -6.36
C ILE A 188 25.14 0.13 -7.38
N THR A 189 24.34 1.19 -7.56
CA THR A 189 24.69 2.27 -8.47
C THR A 189 25.97 2.99 -8.03
N SER A 190 26.12 3.25 -6.72
CA SER A 190 27.31 3.88 -6.16
C SER A 190 28.57 3.05 -6.33
N GLU A 191 28.46 1.72 -6.35
CA GLU A 191 29.56 0.82 -6.69
C GLU A 191 29.86 0.83 -8.20
N MET A 192 28.82 0.65 -9.03
CA MET A 192 28.96 0.54 -10.48
C MET A 192 29.56 1.78 -11.14
N ILE A 193 29.21 2.98 -10.66
CA ILE A 193 29.72 4.26 -11.20
C ILE A 193 31.23 4.46 -10.98
N GLN A 194 31.86 3.64 -10.14
CA GLN A 194 33.31 3.65 -9.98
C GLN A 194 34.06 2.89 -11.13
N GLU A 195 33.34 1.96 -11.77
CA GLU A 195 33.92 1.04 -12.77
C GLU A 195 33.39 1.28 -14.20
N LYS A 196 32.13 1.80 -14.30
CA LYS A 196 31.42 2.00 -15.58
C LYS A 196 31.06 3.47 -15.79
N ASP A 197 30.89 3.84 -17.05
CA ASP A 197 30.34 5.15 -17.41
C ASP A 197 28.86 5.27 -17.02
N GLY A 198 28.44 6.47 -16.56
CA GLY A 198 27.07 6.72 -16.13
C GLY A 198 26.03 6.50 -17.24
N LEU A 199 26.35 6.87 -18.48
CA LEU A 199 25.46 6.64 -19.64
C LEU A 199 25.33 5.15 -19.97
N GLU A 200 26.39 4.37 -19.82
CA GLU A 200 26.36 2.92 -19.98
C GLU A 200 25.42 2.27 -18.97
N ILE A 201 25.51 2.66 -17.68
CA ILE A 201 24.64 2.15 -16.60
C ILE A 201 23.16 2.49 -16.89
N ILE A 202 22.88 3.72 -17.34
CA ILE A 202 21.52 4.12 -17.72
C ILE A 202 20.97 3.23 -18.83
N ASN A 203 21.73 3.03 -19.90
CA ASN A 203 21.26 2.31 -21.08
C ASN A 203 21.18 0.78 -20.85
N GLU A 204 22.11 0.20 -20.09
CA GLU A 204 22.18 -1.25 -19.90
C GLU A 204 21.35 -1.76 -18.73
N GLU A 205 21.13 -0.94 -17.68
CA GLU A 205 20.46 -1.36 -16.44
C GLU A 205 19.14 -0.62 -16.19
N LEU A 206 19.15 0.73 -16.15
CA LEU A 206 17.97 1.50 -15.78
C LEU A 206 16.83 1.41 -16.79
N ILE A 207 17.15 1.72 -18.06
CA ILE A 207 16.15 1.72 -19.14
C ILE A 207 15.54 0.31 -19.32
N PRO A 208 16.32 -0.76 -19.40
CA PRO A 208 15.77 -2.11 -19.51
C PRO A 208 14.91 -2.52 -18.31
N ALA A 209 15.29 -2.11 -17.07
CA ALA A 209 14.48 -2.37 -15.90
C ALA A 209 13.11 -1.68 -15.97
N LEU A 210 13.09 -0.38 -16.29
CA LEU A 210 11.87 0.41 -16.41
C LEU A 210 10.96 -0.11 -17.54
N ASN A 211 11.52 -0.54 -18.67
CA ASN A 211 10.79 -1.15 -19.76
C ASN A 211 10.13 -2.47 -19.32
N THR A 212 10.86 -3.34 -18.62
CA THR A 212 10.32 -4.60 -18.08
C THR A 212 9.13 -4.34 -17.15
N VAL A 213 9.25 -3.35 -16.26
CA VAL A 213 8.19 -2.98 -15.31
C VAL A 213 7.00 -2.34 -16.03
N GLY A 214 7.23 -1.48 -17.01
CA GLY A 214 6.20 -0.84 -17.84
C GLY A 214 5.39 -1.87 -18.64
N GLU A 215 6.06 -2.79 -19.33
CA GLU A 215 5.40 -3.90 -20.04
C GLU A 215 4.62 -4.81 -19.07
N GLY A 216 5.17 -5.08 -17.89
CA GLY A 216 4.50 -5.86 -16.86
C GLY A 216 3.22 -5.17 -16.38
N PHE A 217 3.23 -3.85 -16.26
CA PHE A 217 2.07 -3.05 -15.89
C PHE A 217 0.99 -3.08 -16.99
N GLU A 218 1.36 -2.92 -18.25
CA GLU A 218 0.45 -3.05 -19.39
C GLU A 218 -0.20 -4.44 -19.48
N LYS A 219 0.59 -5.49 -19.22
CA LYS A 219 0.12 -6.89 -19.24
C LYS A 219 -0.66 -7.27 -17.96
N GLY A 220 -0.78 -6.38 -16.96
CA GLY A 220 -1.43 -6.65 -15.68
C GLY A 220 -0.67 -7.64 -14.77
N THR A 221 0.61 -7.84 -14.99
CA THR A 221 1.50 -8.68 -14.15
C THR A 221 2.28 -7.87 -13.11
N VAL A 222 2.39 -6.55 -13.31
CA VAL A 222 2.90 -5.58 -12.33
C VAL A 222 1.75 -4.66 -11.95
N PHE A 223 1.59 -4.36 -10.66
CA PHE A 223 0.52 -3.52 -10.14
C PHE A 223 1.04 -2.12 -9.79
N LEU A 224 0.14 -1.15 -9.67
CA LEU A 224 0.48 0.26 -9.45
C LEU A 224 1.47 0.49 -8.29
N PRO A 225 1.31 -0.12 -7.09
CA PRO A 225 2.29 0.05 -6.01
C PRO A 225 3.70 -0.40 -6.41
N GLN A 226 3.82 -1.53 -7.12
CA GLN A 226 5.09 -2.06 -7.59
C GLN A 226 5.74 -1.13 -8.64
N LEU A 227 4.94 -0.61 -9.58
CA LEU A 227 5.39 0.37 -10.56
C LEU A 227 5.97 1.63 -9.88
N LEU A 228 5.26 2.15 -8.86
CA LEU A 228 5.71 3.34 -8.11
C LEU A 228 7.02 3.06 -7.33
N MET A 229 7.13 1.90 -6.70
CA MET A 229 8.36 1.49 -5.99
C MET A 229 9.54 1.37 -6.96
N SER A 230 9.33 0.76 -8.12
CA SER A 230 10.36 0.63 -9.16
C SER A 230 10.80 2.01 -9.68
N ALA A 231 9.85 2.91 -9.93
CA ALA A 231 10.14 4.28 -10.36
C ALA A 231 10.95 5.06 -9.30
N GLU A 232 10.63 4.92 -8.01
CA GLU A 232 11.40 5.55 -6.93
C GLU A 232 12.81 4.94 -6.78
N ALA A 233 12.96 3.63 -6.96
CA ALA A 233 14.27 2.99 -6.96
C ALA A 233 15.13 3.48 -8.13
N ALA A 234 14.56 3.57 -9.34
CA ALA A 234 15.22 4.11 -10.52
C ALA A 234 15.61 5.59 -10.34
N LYS A 235 14.72 6.40 -9.77
CA LYS A 235 15.00 7.82 -9.46
C LYS A 235 16.17 7.96 -8.49
N THR A 236 16.27 7.09 -7.49
CA THR A 236 17.36 7.10 -6.53
C THR A 236 18.69 6.73 -7.21
N ALA A 237 18.71 5.69 -8.05
CA ALA A 237 19.86 5.31 -8.84
C ALA A 237 20.30 6.45 -9.79
N PHE A 238 19.34 7.06 -10.48
CA PHE A 238 19.59 8.19 -11.38
C PHE A 238 20.20 9.41 -10.66
N ALA A 239 19.75 9.71 -9.43
CA ALA A 239 20.30 10.80 -8.65
C ALA A 239 21.79 10.60 -8.34
N VAL A 240 22.19 9.38 -8.00
CA VAL A 240 23.61 9.00 -7.79
C VAL A 240 24.43 9.20 -9.06
N LEU A 241 23.93 8.75 -10.20
CA LEU A 241 24.60 8.91 -11.50
C LEU A 241 24.76 10.40 -11.85
N LYS A 242 23.71 11.17 -11.69
CA LYS A 242 23.69 12.61 -11.98
C LYS A 242 24.70 13.37 -11.14
N GLU A 243 24.75 13.15 -9.83
CA GLU A 243 25.70 13.80 -8.94
C GLU A 243 27.15 13.57 -9.38
N LYS A 244 27.46 12.35 -9.81
CA LYS A 244 28.80 12.01 -10.31
C LYS A 244 29.09 12.63 -11.68
N MET A 245 28.15 12.62 -12.61
CA MET A 245 28.28 13.20 -13.94
C MET A 245 28.40 14.72 -13.88
N ASP A 246 27.63 15.39 -13.02
CA ASP A 246 27.76 16.83 -12.79
C ASP A 246 29.14 17.20 -12.20
N SER A 247 29.72 16.33 -11.36
CA SER A 247 31.04 16.52 -10.78
C SER A 247 32.18 16.25 -11.77
N SER A 248 31.97 15.47 -12.84
CA SER A 248 32.91 15.20 -13.88
C SER A 248 32.94 16.24 -15.02
N GLY A 249 32.02 17.22 -14.98
CA GLY A 249 31.91 18.28 -15.99
C GLY A 249 31.26 17.84 -17.31
N GLU A 250 30.69 16.65 -17.36
CA GLU A 250 29.87 16.19 -18.49
C GLU A 250 28.47 16.74 -18.34
N VAL A 251 28.16 17.76 -19.14
CA VAL A 251 26.81 18.32 -19.24
C VAL A 251 25.90 17.29 -19.89
N GLN A 252 25.00 16.68 -19.10
CA GLN A 252 23.90 15.92 -19.72
C GLN A 252 23.09 16.88 -20.58
N GLU A 253 23.08 16.68 -21.88
CA GLU A 253 22.10 17.31 -22.75
C GLU A 253 20.71 16.85 -22.28
N LYS A 254 19.95 17.77 -21.69
CA LYS A 254 18.53 17.51 -21.43
C LYS A 254 17.87 17.21 -22.74
N LYS A 255 17.14 16.11 -22.84
CA LYS A 255 16.48 15.65 -24.09
C LYS A 255 15.40 16.61 -24.59
N GLY A 256 14.97 17.55 -23.75
CA GLY A 256 13.97 18.56 -24.08
C GLY A 256 13.06 18.86 -22.89
N LYS A 257 12.22 19.89 -23.05
CA LYS A 257 11.20 20.28 -22.04
C LYS A 257 9.86 19.68 -22.44
N ILE A 258 9.10 19.20 -21.46
CA ILE A 258 7.75 18.66 -21.63
C ILE A 258 6.83 19.28 -20.59
N ILE A 259 5.65 19.73 -21.00
CA ILE A 259 4.59 20.12 -20.08
C ILE A 259 3.70 18.91 -19.79
N LEU A 260 3.34 18.72 -18.52
CA LEU A 260 2.28 17.80 -18.09
C LEU A 260 1.20 18.57 -17.34
N ALA A 261 -0.07 18.31 -17.69
CA ALA A 261 -1.21 18.91 -17.03
C ALA A 261 -2.40 17.94 -16.94
N THR A 262 -3.13 17.97 -15.83
CA THR A 262 -4.48 17.40 -15.76
C THR A 262 -5.46 18.50 -16.13
N VAL A 263 -6.31 18.24 -17.12
CA VAL A 263 -7.16 19.26 -17.75
C VAL A 263 -8.19 19.84 -16.80
N LYS A 264 -8.74 21.01 -17.14
CA LYS A 264 -9.75 21.72 -16.37
C LYS A 264 -10.96 20.82 -16.04
N GLY A 265 -11.37 20.90 -14.78
CA GLY A 265 -12.47 20.11 -14.21
C GLY A 265 -12.05 18.72 -13.74
N ASP A 266 -10.82 18.29 -13.98
CA ASP A 266 -10.30 17.00 -13.54
C ASP A 266 -9.26 17.16 -12.41
N ILE A 267 -9.47 16.41 -11.34
CA ILE A 267 -8.59 16.42 -10.15
C ILE A 267 -7.76 15.15 -10.02
N HIS A 268 -7.94 14.19 -10.94
CA HIS A 268 -7.27 12.89 -10.91
C HIS A 268 -5.89 12.98 -11.57
N ASP A 269 -4.86 13.14 -10.77
CA ASP A 269 -3.49 13.40 -11.24
C ASP A 269 -2.50 12.24 -11.01
N ILE A 270 -2.95 11.10 -10.46
CA ILE A 270 -2.07 9.97 -10.17
C ILE A 270 -1.37 9.47 -11.45
N GLY A 271 -2.11 9.26 -12.53
CA GLY A 271 -1.55 8.81 -13.81
C GLY A 271 -0.55 9.81 -14.38
N LYS A 272 -0.86 11.11 -14.34
CA LYS A 272 0.05 12.18 -14.76
C LYS A 272 1.35 12.17 -13.95
N ASN A 273 1.25 11.99 -12.62
CA ASN A 273 2.42 11.98 -11.74
C ASN A 273 3.33 10.77 -12.00
N ILE A 274 2.77 9.62 -12.37
CA ILE A 274 3.55 8.45 -12.80
C ILE A 274 4.32 8.78 -14.08
N VAL A 275 3.65 9.34 -15.08
CA VAL A 275 4.29 9.73 -16.35
C VAL A 275 5.37 10.78 -16.11
N LYS A 276 5.14 11.75 -15.20
CA LYS A 276 6.15 12.73 -14.80
C LYS A 276 7.42 12.05 -14.31
N VAL A 277 7.30 11.14 -13.31
CA VAL A 277 8.47 10.44 -12.73
C VAL A 277 9.22 9.65 -13.81
N LEU A 278 8.51 8.98 -14.70
CA LEU A 278 9.13 8.24 -15.81
C LEU A 278 9.89 9.18 -16.74
N LEU A 279 9.29 10.29 -17.18
CA LEU A 279 9.94 11.25 -18.08
C LEU A 279 11.16 11.93 -17.46
N GLU A 280 11.08 12.30 -16.17
CA GLU A 280 12.22 12.83 -15.41
C GLU A 280 13.36 11.80 -15.36
N ASN A 281 13.08 10.52 -15.20
CA ASN A 281 14.07 9.44 -15.25
C ASN A 281 14.69 9.26 -16.65
N TYR A 282 13.97 9.60 -17.73
CA TYR A 282 14.50 9.62 -19.09
C TYR A 282 15.24 10.92 -19.45
N SER A 283 15.56 11.75 -18.46
CA SER A 283 16.29 13.03 -18.62
C SER A 283 15.53 14.13 -19.37
N PHE A 284 14.20 14.09 -19.33
CA PHE A 284 13.39 15.21 -19.76
C PHE A 284 13.22 16.24 -18.62
N ASP A 285 13.12 17.51 -19.00
CA ASP A 285 12.77 18.60 -18.07
C ASP A 285 11.25 18.74 -18.02
N VAL A 286 10.61 18.22 -16.97
CA VAL A 286 9.16 18.16 -16.89
C VAL A 286 8.60 19.34 -16.13
N ILE A 287 7.83 20.18 -16.81
CA ILE A 287 7.04 21.28 -16.26
C ILE A 287 5.65 20.75 -15.90
N ASP A 288 5.42 20.48 -14.65
CA ASP A 288 4.15 19.99 -14.14
C ASP A 288 3.24 21.15 -13.74
N LEU A 289 2.18 21.40 -14.50
CA LEU A 289 1.21 22.45 -14.23
C LEU A 289 0.16 22.05 -13.17
N GLY A 290 0.17 20.79 -12.73
CA GLY A 290 -0.75 20.29 -11.70
C GLY A 290 -2.06 19.77 -12.28
N LYS A 291 -3.15 19.98 -11.56
CA LYS A 291 -4.50 19.50 -11.86
C LYS A 291 -5.49 20.66 -12.00
N ASP A 292 -6.63 20.40 -12.65
CA ASP A 292 -7.68 21.39 -12.92
C ASP A 292 -7.12 22.63 -13.66
N VAL A 293 -6.25 22.36 -14.67
CA VAL A 293 -5.51 23.43 -15.36
C VAL A 293 -6.34 23.96 -16.54
N PRO A 294 -6.64 25.28 -16.57
CA PRO A 294 -7.35 25.89 -17.69
C PRO A 294 -6.59 25.78 -19.03
N PRO A 295 -7.29 25.60 -20.17
CA PRO A 295 -6.66 25.52 -21.48
C PRO A 295 -5.72 26.70 -21.78
N GLU A 296 -6.12 27.91 -21.39
CA GLU A 296 -5.35 29.14 -21.62
C GLU A 296 -3.99 29.08 -20.92
N THR A 297 -3.95 28.61 -19.65
CA THR A 297 -2.71 28.46 -18.89
C THR A 297 -1.74 27.49 -19.56
N ILE A 298 -2.25 26.38 -20.09
CA ILE A 298 -1.42 25.40 -20.79
C ILE A 298 -0.84 26.01 -22.07
N VAL A 299 -1.67 26.66 -22.87
CA VAL A 299 -1.28 27.29 -24.15
C VAL A 299 -0.29 28.40 -23.92
N ASP A 300 -0.54 29.28 -22.94
CA ASP A 300 0.35 30.41 -22.63
C ASP A 300 1.72 29.89 -22.18
N THR A 301 1.76 28.87 -21.33
CA THR A 301 3.04 28.27 -20.89
C THR A 301 3.79 27.61 -22.06
N VAL A 302 3.09 26.97 -23.00
CA VAL A 302 3.70 26.39 -24.21
C VAL A 302 4.39 27.49 -25.03
N LEU A 303 3.72 28.62 -25.24
CA LEU A 303 4.26 29.73 -26.01
C LEU A 303 5.41 30.45 -25.29
N GLU A 304 5.27 30.70 -23.98
CA GLU A 304 6.30 31.39 -23.18
C GLU A 304 7.59 30.57 -23.05
N GLN A 305 7.48 29.25 -22.97
CA GLN A 305 8.61 28.36 -22.75
C GLN A 305 9.14 27.67 -24.02
N ASP A 306 8.53 27.97 -25.19
CA ASP A 306 8.82 27.34 -26.48
C ASP A 306 8.80 25.78 -26.40
N ILE A 307 7.68 25.24 -25.90
CA ILE A 307 7.51 23.81 -25.65
C ILE A 307 7.05 23.07 -26.91
N HIS A 308 7.68 21.92 -27.19
CA HIS A 308 7.38 21.10 -28.36
C HIS A 308 6.55 19.85 -28.06
N LEU A 309 6.34 19.51 -26.77
CA LEU A 309 5.53 18.36 -26.35
C LEU A 309 4.76 18.67 -25.07
N VAL A 310 3.45 18.44 -25.14
CA VAL A 310 2.52 18.56 -24.00
C VAL A 310 1.85 17.23 -23.75
N GLY A 311 1.82 16.78 -22.50
CA GLY A 311 1.01 15.65 -22.04
C GLY A 311 -0.22 16.12 -21.28
N LEU A 312 -1.42 15.72 -21.74
CA LEU A 312 -2.69 16.03 -21.12
C LEU A 312 -3.30 14.78 -20.50
N SER A 313 -3.82 14.90 -19.27
CA SER A 313 -4.47 13.80 -18.54
C SER A 313 -5.93 14.13 -18.26
N ALA A 314 -6.84 13.17 -18.53
CA ALA A 314 -8.25 13.23 -18.15
C ALA A 314 -8.76 11.84 -17.76
N LEU A 315 -9.40 11.72 -16.59
CA LEU A 315 -9.97 10.45 -16.10
C LEU A 315 -11.47 10.35 -16.32
N MET A 316 -12.19 11.46 -16.38
CA MET A 316 -13.64 11.48 -16.49
C MET A 316 -14.07 11.81 -17.93
N THR A 317 -15.14 11.17 -18.40
CA THR A 317 -15.72 11.46 -19.74
C THR A 317 -16.15 12.92 -19.89
N THR A 318 -16.59 13.54 -18.77
CA THR A 318 -17.00 14.96 -18.75
C THR A 318 -15.84 15.93 -18.93
N THR A 319 -14.61 15.52 -18.63
CA THR A 319 -13.41 16.37 -18.73
C THR A 319 -12.67 16.21 -20.06
N VAL A 320 -13.05 15.23 -20.88
CA VAL A 320 -12.54 15.07 -22.26
C VAL A 320 -12.83 16.31 -23.11
N VAL A 321 -13.96 16.97 -22.89
CA VAL A 321 -14.30 18.24 -23.59
C VAL A 321 -13.27 19.33 -23.34
N SER A 322 -12.76 19.42 -22.09
CA SER A 322 -11.68 20.38 -21.75
C SER A 322 -10.35 19.98 -22.40
N MET A 323 -10.11 18.69 -22.58
CA MET A 323 -8.94 18.18 -23.30
C MET A 323 -9.02 18.55 -24.79
N GLU A 324 -10.17 18.32 -25.43
CA GLU A 324 -10.42 18.69 -26.83
C GLU A 324 -10.23 20.21 -27.06
N GLU A 325 -10.78 21.03 -26.16
CA GLU A 325 -10.63 22.47 -26.23
C GLU A 325 -9.16 22.90 -26.11
N THR A 326 -8.41 22.28 -25.19
CA THR A 326 -6.97 22.53 -25.03
C THR A 326 -6.20 22.17 -26.30
N ILE A 327 -6.48 21.01 -26.89
CA ILE A 327 -5.85 20.56 -28.13
C ILE A 327 -6.19 21.51 -29.28
N ARG A 328 -7.45 21.95 -29.40
CA ARG A 328 -7.89 22.91 -30.42
C ARG A 328 -7.09 24.22 -30.32
N GLN A 329 -6.99 24.78 -29.12
CA GLN A 329 -6.22 26.02 -28.89
C GLN A 329 -4.73 25.84 -29.17
N LEU A 330 -4.14 24.71 -28.81
CA LEU A 330 -2.74 24.40 -29.11
C LEU A 330 -2.50 24.31 -30.62
N ARG A 331 -3.39 23.66 -31.36
CA ARG A 331 -3.28 23.58 -32.84
C ARG A 331 -3.39 24.95 -33.54
N GLU A 332 -4.20 25.84 -32.98
CA GLU A 332 -4.37 27.20 -33.53
C GLU A 332 -3.17 28.11 -33.20
N LYS A 333 -2.67 28.08 -31.94
CA LYS A 333 -1.68 29.06 -31.46
C LYS A 333 -0.24 28.52 -31.47
N ALA A 334 -0.07 27.20 -31.31
CA ALA A 334 1.25 26.53 -31.23
C ALA A 334 1.28 25.26 -32.10
N PRO A 335 1.10 25.36 -33.45
CA PRO A 335 0.97 24.17 -34.33
C PRO A 335 2.22 23.28 -34.35
N HIS A 336 3.36 23.78 -33.89
CA HIS A 336 4.60 23.02 -33.74
C HIS A 336 4.60 22.09 -32.51
N CYS A 337 3.71 22.32 -31.54
CA CYS A 337 3.65 21.55 -30.31
C CYS A 337 2.88 20.22 -30.52
N LEU A 338 3.53 19.11 -30.25
CA LEU A 338 2.90 17.80 -30.25
C LEU A 338 2.13 17.60 -28.94
N VAL A 339 1.00 16.89 -29.04
CA VAL A 339 0.16 16.60 -27.87
C VAL A 339 0.08 15.10 -27.65
N MET A 340 0.45 14.67 -26.47
CA MET A 340 0.23 13.34 -25.94
C MET A 340 -0.98 13.37 -25.00
N VAL A 341 -1.89 12.42 -25.12
CA VAL A 341 -3.07 12.32 -24.26
C VAL A 341 -3.06 11.02 -23.50
N GLY A 342 -3.57 11.05 -22.26
CA GLY A 342 -3.66 9.87 -21.40
C GLY A 342 -4.84 9.97 -20.44
N GLY A 343 -5.35 8.82 -20.04
CA GLY A 343 -6.45 8.69 -19.09
C GLY A 343 -7.31 7.48 -19.36
N ALA A 344 -7.96 6.95 -18.31
CA ALA A 344 -8.72 5.70 -18.40
C ALA A 344 -9.97 5.76 -19.31
N VAL A 345 -10.40 6.96 -19.69
CA VAL A 345 -11.56 7.17 -20.58
C VAL A 345 -11.19 7.25 -22.07
N LEU A 346 -9.89 7.22 -22.37
CA LEU A 346 -9.39 7.32 -23.73
C LEU A 346 -9.13 5.91 -24.28
N ASN A 347 -9.71 5.62 -25.45
CA ASN A 347 -9.50 4.39 -26.21
C ASN A 347 -8.80 4.73 -27.55
N GLN A 348 -8.33 3.70 -28.25
CA GLN A 348 -7.71 3.88 -29.58
C GLN A 348 -8.74 4.16 -30.69
N ASP A 349 -10.02 4.04 -30.39
CA ASP A 349 -11.14 4.37 -31.27
C ASP A 349 -11.52 5.86 -31.06
#